data_2e22b963f0f8a9b58f64a8a83003876a
#
_entry.id   2e22b963f0f8a9b58f64a8a83003876a
#
_cell.length_a   1.000
_cell.length_b   1.000
_cell.length_c   1.000
_cell.angle_alpha   90.00
_cell.angle_beta   90.00
_cell.angle_gamma   90.00
#
_symmetry.space_group_name_H-M   'P 1'
#
loop_
_entity.id
_entity.type
_entity.pdbx_description
1 polymer ?
#
loop_
_entity_poly.entity_id
_entity_poly.type
_entity_poly.pdbx_seq_one_letter_code
_entity_poly.pdbx_strand_id
1 'polypeptide(L)'
;MLLKKDTYAYNQIMFGVLALNRMFEREVLDDALAQTTLSEAYEKLSKYMPEKDQYLLDFIFNNLFIIEDDTKRILEAHDAPSDLNVTDFLTSHIYSTERNSVECTSGCIEDLASSIFWDSRPKTIMDIGCGQGIFLTKSALSQVGSEYYGIEVDRDNAMISKLKMCILNQDIDRIQNEDVFSIDFRNKNLPQYDAVFCHMPMMERLDPKQLVASGLFDSYTAGTIARRAPEWAYIRAMQQMIQDGGKGIAVVRSDLLYTSFGKNLRKELIDRGVLEGVILLPENLLTNTCVQTALLILSNNNKNVRMVNASKYYEKGRRFNILTECNITFILDLYLRGGADICGENEYLGIGDSLLDDYIEVTPEMISDNDYSFNPMVYILNEKVKFSNEQKLSTATSTIFRGAQIKSDKLNEIATLYETMPNCYLLTLSNISNGYIDENLEEVNIENIDKYEKYMIQEGDLIISARGTKVSTAVAKNIKDRKIIATGNLIVIRCNDSLEPYYLKAFFESSNGQSLLKATQTGSLIFAINPKQLRELSYDAIDIEKQRLIAEKTEWLIDELHECNDRIERLRQNITRVYDSTKEV
;
A
#
# COMPACT_ATOMS: atom_id res chain seq x y z
N MET A 1 39.91 -10.08 4.90
CA MET A 1 39.81 -9.00 3.89
C MET A 1 38.96 -9.36 2.67
N LEU A 2 38.69 -10.63 2.39
CA LEU A 2 37.83 -11.12 1.29
C LEU A 2 36.31 -11.08 1.64
N LEU A 3 35.95 -11.23 2.91
CA LEU A 3 34.55 -11.22 3.41
C LEU A 3 33.80 -9.90 3.26
N LYS A 4 34.48 -8.78 3.02
CA LYS A 4 33.83 -7.48 2.75
C LYS A 4 33.18 -7.35 1.36
N LYS A 5 33.37 -8.33 0.46
CA LYS A 5 32.81 -8.30 -0.91
C LYS A 5 31.47 -9.00 -1.05
N ASP A 6 31.13 -9.94 -0.15
CA ASP A 6 29.82 -10.63 -0.19
C ASP A 6 29.21 -10.64 1.22
N THR A 7 28.46 -9.58 1.51
CA THR A 7 27.80 -9.39 2.79
C THR A 7 26.78 -10.51 3.09
N TYR A 8 26.19 -11.09 2.06
CA TYR A 8 25.20 -12.16 2.25
C TYR A 8 25.82 -13.49 2.67
N ALA A 9 26.90 -13.92 2.02
CA ALA A 9 27.60 -15.15 2.40
C ALA A 9 28.11 -15.06 3.84
N TYR A 10 28.66 -13.90 4.24
CA TYR A 10 29.08 -13.66 5.62
C TYR A 10 27.92 -13.78 6.61
N ASN A 11 26.76 -13.16 6.33
CA ASN A 11 25.59 -13.21 7.20
C ASN A 11 25.05 -14.64 7.35
N GLN A 12 25.03 -15.43 6.27
CA GLN A 12 24.59 -16.82 6.30
C GLN A 12 25.48 -17.67 7.21
N ILE A 13 26.78 -17.55 7.05
CA ILE A 13 27.76 -18.29 7.86
C ILE A 13 27.64 -17.88 9.34
N MET A 14 27.61 -16.60 9.64
CA MET A 14 27.44 -16.11 11.02
C MET A 14 26.13 -16.59 11.65
N PHE A 15 25.05 -16.62 10.88
CA PHE A 15 23.77 -17.12 11.35
C PHE A 15 23.85 -18.62 11.68
N GLY A 16 24.50 -19.43 10.82
CA GLY A 16 24.75 -20.83 11.07
C GLY A 16 25.58 -21.07 12.34
N VAL A 17 26.64 -20.27 12.55
CA VAL A 17 27.48 -20.35 13.76
C VAL A 17 26.67 -20.01 15.03
N LEU A 18 25.85 -18.95 15.00
CA LEU A 18 24.98 -18.59 16.13
C LEU A 18 23.99 -19.71 16.46
N ALA A 19 23.44 -20.35 15.43
CA ALA A 19 22.53 -21.47 15.61
C ALA A 19 23.26 -22.70 16.25
N LEU A 20 24.44 -23.04 15.76
CA LEU A 20 25.25 -24.13 16.34
C LEU A 20 25.64 -23.85 17.80
N ASN A 21 26.09 -22.64 18.12
CA ASN A 21 26.41 -22.23 19.50
C ASN A 21 25.20 -22.34 20.44
N ARG A 22 23.97 -22.27 19.89
CA ARG A 22 22.77 -22.48 20.68
C ARG A 22 22.35 -23.93 20.82
N MET A 23 22.59 -24.74 19.78
CA MET A 23 22.14 -26.13 19.68
C MET A 23 23.04 -27.09 20.47
N PHE A 24 24.33 -26.75 20.63
CA PHE A 24 25.33 -27.65 21.22
C PHE A 24 26.03 -26.98 22.41
N GLU A 25 26.45 -27.85 23.38
CA GLU A 25 27.32 -27.40 24.45
C GLU A 25 28.70 -27.05 23.87
N ARG A 26 29.37 -26.08 24.49
CA ARG A 26 30.65 -25.54 24.02
C ARG A 26 31.70 -26.61 23.81
N GLU A 27 31.84 -27.58 24.75
CA GLU A 27 32.81 -28.64 24.66
C GLU A 27 32.58 -29.58 23.45
N VAL A 28 31.31 -29.87 23.14
CA VAL A 28 30.94 -30.65 21.97
C VAL A 28 31.24 -29.93 20.68
N LEU A 29 30.95 -28.64 20.66
CA LEU A 29 31.19 -27.79 19.49
C LEU A 29 32.70 -27.63 19.24
N ASP A 30 33.48 -27.30 20.28
CA ASP A 30 34.95 -27.16 20.20
C ASP A 30 35.61 -28.45 19.68
N ASP A 31 35.17 -29.61 20.19
CA ASP A 31 35.68 -30.91 19.74
C ASP A 31 35.26 -31.24 18.29
N ALA A 32 34.09 -30.88 17.86
CA ALA A 32 33.67 -31.06 16.48
C ALA A 32 34.42 -30.11 15.51
N LEU A 33 34.66 -28.85 15.91
CA LEU A 33 35.29 -27.83 15.10
C LEU A 33 36.82 -27.98 15.02
N ALA A 34 37.42 -28.78 15.93
CA ALA A 34 38.82 -29.18 15.82
C ALA A 34 39.11 -30.09 14.62
N GLN A 35 38.04 -30.54 13.89
CA GLN A 35 38.20 -31.39 12.71
C GLN A 35 38.76 -30.61 11.51
N THR A 36 39.33 -31.34 10.57
CA THR A 36 39.97 -30.73 9.39
C THR A 36 39.01 -30.27 8.31
N THR A 37 37.83 -30.89 8.27
CA THR A 37 36.79 -30.60 7.25
C THR A 37 35.42 -30.36 7.87
N LEU A 38 34.54 -29.59 7.14
CA LEU A 38 33.16 -29.40 7.54
C LEU A 38 32.36 -30.73 7.57
N SER A 39 32.70 -31.67 6.69
CA SER A 39 32.05 -32.98 6.65
C SER A 39 32.32 -33.75 7.93
N GLU A 40 33.56 -33.77 8.43
CA GLU A 40 33.93 -34.42 9.69
C GLU A 40 33.27 -33.73 10.90
N ALA A 41 33.21 -32.40 10.89
CA ALA A 41 32.49 -31.61 11.90
C ALA A 41 30.99 -31.98 11.92
N TYR A 42 30.37 -32.05 10.75
CA TYR A 42 28.97 -32.48 10.60
C TYR A 42 28.75 -33.91 11.15
N GLU A 43 29.56 -34.90 10.73
CA GLU A 43 29.43 -36.26 11.21
C GLU A 43 29.57 -36.39 12.73
N LYS A 44 30.35 -35.52 13.34
CA LYS A 44 30.55 -35.50 14.78
C LYS A 44 29.36 -34.88 15.50
N LEU A 45 28.90 -33.71 15.05
CA LEU A 45 27.74 -33.03 15.63
C LEU A 45 26.44 -33.82 15.45
N SER A 46 26.29 -34.53 14.33
CA SER A 46 25.11 -35.37 14.06
C SER A 46 24.89 -36.47 15.09
N LYS A 47 25.95 -36.95 15.76
CA LYS A 47 25.86 -37.96 16.83
C LYS A 47 25.25 -37.40 18.12
N TYR A 48 25.33 -36.11 18.34
CA TYR A 48 24.78 -35.43 19.52
C TYR A 48 23.43 -34.80 19.25
N MET A 49 23.02 -34.69 17.97
CA MET A 49 21.75 -34.12 17.58
C MET A 49 20.62 -35.14 17.72
N PRO A 50 19.47 -34.76 18.33
CA PRO A 50 18.28 -35.62 18.30
C PRO A 50 17.85 -35.90 16.85
N GLU A 51 17.46 -37.16 16.57
CA GLU A 51 17.06 -37.58 15.22
C GLU A 51 15.96 -36.69 14.62
N LYS A 52 15.00 -36.26 15.45
CA LYS A 52 13.91 -35.37 15.04
C LYS A 52 14.37 -33.99 14.57
N ASP A 53 15.54 -33.54 15.02
CA ASP A 53 16.07 -32.20 14.76
C ASP A 53 17.25 -32.20 13.79
N GLN A 54 17.66 -33.38 13.30
CA GLN A 54 18.77 -33.59 12.38
C GLN A 54 18.65 -32.71 11.11
N TYR A 55 17.44 -32.51 10.63
CA TYR A 55 17.14 -31.67 9.45
C TYR A 55 17.60 -30.21 9.59
N LEU A 56 17.71 -29.68 10.81
CA LEU A 56 18.23 -28.31 11.05
C LEU A 56 19.74 -28.29 10.85
N LEU A 57 20.44 -29.31 11.33
CA LEU A 57 21.88 -29.45 11.11
C LEU A 57 22.20 -29.63 9.63
N ASP A 58 21.41 -30.45 8.92
CA ASP A 58 21.51 -30.62 7.47
C ASP A 58 21.34 -29.29 6.73
N PHE A 59 20.36 -28.49 7.14
CA PHE A 59 20.12 -27.18 6.54
C PHE A 59 21.29 -26.21 6.76
N ILE A 60 21.83 -26.15 7.98
CA ILE A 60 22.99 -25.28 8.30
C ILE A 60 24.18 -25.64 7.41
N PHE A 61 24.56 -26.94 7.37
CA PHE A 61 25.75 -27.36 6.64
C PHE A 61 25.60 -27.29 5.12
N ASN A 62 24.39 -27.56 4.58
CA ASN A 62 24.18 -27.59 3.14
C ASN A 62 23.80 -26.23 2.54
N ASN A 63 23.20 -25.32 3.33
CA ASN A 63 22.62 -24.07 2.80
C ASN A 63 23.28 -22.81 3.36
N LEU A 64 23.82 -22.85 4.57
CA LEU A 64 24.41 -21.67 5.19
C LEU A 64 25.93 -21.65 5.09
N PHE A 65 26.60 -22.81 5.08
CA PHE A 65 28.04 -22.92 4.99
C PHE A 65 28.50 -23.10 3.54
N ILE A 66 28.41 -22.01 2.78
CA ILE A 66 28.62 -22.03 1.32
C ILE A 66 30.11 -22.10 0.94
N ILE A 67 31.02 -21.58 1.79
CA ILE A 67 32.44 -21.45 1.51
C ILE A 67 33.22 -22.17 2.61
N GLU A 68 33.81 -23.31 2.30
CA GLU A 68 34.45 -24.21 3.28
C GLU A 68 35.58 -23.51 4.07
N ASP A 69 36.49 -22.83 3.39
CA ASP A 69 37.66 -22.22 4.05
C ASP A 69 37.29 -21.08 5.01
N ASP A 70 36.32 -20.23 4.64
CA ASP A 70 35.90 -19.10 5.47
C ASP A 70 35.02 -19.55 6.64
N THR A 71 34.18 -20.56 6.42
CA THR A 71 33.36 -21.17 7.47
C THR A 71 34.25 -21.77 8.57
N LYS A 72 35.27 -22.51 8.21
CA LYS A 72 36.21 -23.09 9.18
C LYS A 72 36.86 -22.02 10.06
N ARG A 73 37.30 -20.90 9.49
CA ARG A 73 37.89 -19.78 10.26
C ARG A 73 36.89 -19.13 11.21
N ILE A 74 35.61 -19.02 10.81
CA ILE A 74 34.54 -18.46 11.65
C ILE A 74 34.19 -19.44 12.78
N LEU A 75 34.13 -20.74 12.47
CA LEU A 75 33.93 -21.78 13.45
C LEU A 75 35.10 -21.84 14.44
N GLU A 76 36.34 -21.69 13.99
CA GLU A 76 37.53 -21.59 14.86
C GLU A 76 37.51 -20.38 15.79
N ALA A 77 36.83 -19.28 15.39
CA ALA A 77 36.71 -18.09 16.22
C ALA A 77 35.66 -18.18 17.33
N HIS A 78 34.72 -19.10 17.27
CA HIS A 78 33.65 -19.46 18.22
C HIS A 78 32.76 -18.35 18.77
N ASP A 79 33.18 -17.13 18.70
CA ASP A 79 32.44 -16.00 19.22
C ASP A 79 31.94 -15.13 18.06
N ALA A 80 30.69 -14.67 18.18
CA ALA A 80 30.23 -13.59 17.33
C ALA A 80 31.20 -12.42 17.49
N PRO A 81 31.53 -11.68 16.40
CA PRO A 81 32.36 -10.48 16.52
C PRO A 81 31.82 -9.60 17.65
N SER A 82 32.72 -9.07 18.48
CA SER A 82 32.35 -8.27 19.65
C SER A 82 31.54 -7.01 19.32
N ASP A 83 31.51 -6.63 18.05
CA ASP A 83 30.78 -5.50 17.47
C ASP A 83 29.45 -5.92 16.79
N LEU A 84 29.11 -7.24 16.78
CA LEU A 84 27.85 -7.72 16.19
C LEU A 84 26.68 -7.41 17.13
N ASN A 85 25.78 -6.53 16.70
CA ASN A 85 24.49 -6.39 17.35
C ASN A 85 23.60 -7.58 16.96
N VAL A 86 23.52 -8.58 17.83
CA VAL A 86 22.77 -9.81 17.59
C VAL A 86 21.29 -9.54 17.35
N THR A 87 20.72 -8.54 18.03
CA THR A 87 19.32 -8.14 17.84
C THR A 87 19.08 -7.64 16.43
N ASP A 88 19.85 -6.67 15.96
CA ASP A 88 19.73 -6.12 14.60
C ASP A 88 19.98 -7.20 13.55
N PHE A 89 20.92 -8.10 13.84
CA PHE A 89 21.24 -9.22 12.97
C PHE A 89 20.06 -10.19 12.84
N LEU A 90 19.48 -10.64 13.94
CA LEU A 90 18.35 -11.58 13.94
C LEU A 90 17.06 -10.96 13.37
N THR A 91 16.88 -9.65 13.47
CA THR A 91 15.74 -8.94 12.88
C THR A 91 15.97 -8.56 11.42
N SER A 92 17.09 -8.98 10.81
CA SER A 92 17.38 -8.79 9.39
C SER A 92 17.06 -10.03 8.55
N HIS A 93 17.01 -9.85 7.23
CA HIS A 93 16.92 -10.98 6.28
C HIS A 93 18.28 -11.65 6.11
N ILE A 94 18.34 -12.95 6.42
CA ILE A 94 19.58 -13.74 6.35
C ILE A 94 19.79 -14.33 4.95
N TYR A 95 18.69 -14.74 4.30
CA TYR A 95 18.74 -15.47 3.05
C TYR A 95 18.01 -14.73 1.95
N SER A 96 18.68 -14.50 0.81
CA SER A 96 18.06 -13.90 -0.38
C SER A 96 17.93 -14.98 -1.44
N THR A 97 16.74 -15.50 -1.67
CA THR A 97 16.45 -16.26 -2.89
C THR A 97 15.98 -15.31 -3.99
N GLU A 98 16.26 -15.63 -5.25
CA GLU A 98 15.72 -14.85 -6.39
C GLU A 98 14.17 -14.78 -6.36
N ARG A 99 13.50 -15.74 -5.72
CA ARG A 99 12.05 -15.78 -5.49
C ARG A 99 11.59 -14.85 -4.37
N ASN A 100 12.44 -14.57 -3.37
CA ASN A 100 12.10 -13.75 -2.19
C ASN A 100 12.41 -12.25 -2.38
N SER A 101 12.83 -11.83 -3.59
CA SER A 101 13.06 -10.42 -3.88
C SER A 101 11.77 -9.58 -3.91
N VAL A 102 10.59 -10.20 -3.80
CA VAL A 102 9.35 -9.54 -4.16
C VAL A 102 8.69 -8.80 -3.01
N GLU A 103 8.66 -9.33 -1.79
CA GLU A 103 7.87 -8.68 -0.72
C GLU A 103 8.38 -9.01 0.68
N CYS A 104 9.31 -8.19 1.16
CA CYS A 104 9.66 -8.20 2.57
C CYS A 104 8.88 -7.12 3.31
N THR A 105 8.26 -7.46 4.43
CA THR A 105 7.69 -6.48 5.35
C THR A 105 8.78 -5.48 5.73
N SER A 106 8.44 -4.20 5.76
CA SER A 106 9.34 -3.20 6.33
C SER A 106 9.38 -3.40 7.85
N GLY A 107 10.58 -3.47 8.42
CA GLY A 107 10.74 -3.64 9.85
C GLY A 107 9.93 -2.67 10.71
N CYS A 108 9.69 -1.47 10.23
CA CYS A 108 8.89 -0.48 10.94
C CYS A 108 7.37 -0.79 10.95
N ILE A 109 6.85 -1.52 9.95
CA ILE A 109 5.45 -1.98 9.95
C ILE A 109 5.27 -3.09 10.99
N GLU A 110 6.24 -3.99 11.09
CA GLU A 110 6.24 -5.05 12.11
C GLU A 110 6.35 -4.47 13.52
N ASP A 111 7.16 -3.43 13.72
CA ASP A 111 7.30 -2.73 15.00
C ASP A 111 5.99 -2.06 15.40
N LEU A 112 5.28 -1.42 14.47
CA LEU A 112 3.96 -0.84 14.71
C LEU A 112 2.92 -1.92 15.06
N ALA A 113 2.88 -3.03 14.29
CA ALA A 113 1.97 -4.14 14.55
C ALA A 113 2.24 -4.78 15.92
N SER A 114 3.51 -5.03 16.25
CA SER A 114 3.92 -5.55 17.56
C SER A 114 3.50 -4.61 18.69
N SER A 115 3.64 -3.29 18.51
CA SER A 115 3.22 -2.29 19.50
C SER A 115 1.71 -2.28 19.73
N ILE A 116 0.91 -2.48 18.67
CA ILE A 116 -0.56 -2.60 18.81
C ILE A 116 -0.94 -3.88 19.56
N PHE A 117 -0.25 -4.99 19.33
CA PHE A 117 -0.49 -6.24 20.07
C PHE A 117 -0.07 -6.15 21.53
N TRP A 118 1.01 -5.40 21.84
CA TRP A 118 1.53 -5.25 23.18
C TRP A 118 0.49 -4.70 24.17
N ASP A 119 -0.42 -3.86 23.72
CA ASP A 119 -1.49 -3.30 24.54
C ASP A 119 -2.37 -4.41 25.17
N SER A 120 -2.60 -5.52 24.45
CA SER A 120 -3.39 -6.67 24.93
C SER A 120 -2.58 -7.73 25.68
N ARG A 121 -1.25 -7.64 25.72
CA ARG A 121 -0.33 -8.62 26.35
C ARG A 121 -0.63 -10.07 25.95
N PRO A 122 -0.56 -10.41 24.66
CA PRO A 122 -0.94 -11.71 24.17
C PRO A 122 -0.01 -12.81 24.74
N LYS A 123 -0.59 -13.97 25.10
CA LYS A 123 0.17 -15.15 25.54
C LYS A 123 0.59 -16.01 24.35
N THR A 124 -0.19 -16.01 23.29
CA THR A 124 0.05 -16.76 22.07
C THR A 124 0.03 -15.83 20.87
N ILE A 125 1.07 -15.88 20.06
CA ILE A 125 1.25 -15.02 18.89
C ILE A 125 1.47 -15.93 17.66
N MET A 126 0.61 -15.78 16.66
CA MET A 126 0.69 -16.51 15.38
C MET A 126 1.05 -15.56 14.24
N ASP A 127 1.96 -15.99 13.37
CA ASP A 127 2.31 -15.30 12.13
C ASP A 127 1.97 -16.18 10.93
N ILE A 128 1.02 -15.73 10.10
CA ILE A 128 0.60 -16.42 8.88
C ILE A 128 1.46 -15.94 7.71
N GLY A 129 2.23 -16.85 7.10
CA GLY A 129 3.25 -16.51 6.12
C GLY A 129 4.45 -15.85 6.79
N CYS A 130 4.99 -16.50 7.83
CA CYS A 130 5.99 -15.89 8.71
C CYS A 130 7.34 -15.61 8.03
N GLY A 131 7.56 -16.11 6.81
CA GLY A 131 8.79 -15.91 6.08
C GLY A 131 10.00 -16.34 6.89
N GLN A 132 11.02 -15.50 6.95
CA GLN A 132 12.22 -15.75 7.78
C GLN A 132 12.00 -15.42 9.29
N GLY A 133 10.76 -15.26 9.74
CA GLY A 133 10.39 -15.08 11.14
C GLY A 133 10.81 -13.75 11.75
N ILE A 134 10.86 -12.66 10.97
CA ILE A 134 11.30 -11.35 11.47
C ILE A 134 10.29 -10.80 12.48
N PHE A 135 8.98 -10.82 12.16
CA PHE A 135 7.93 -10.38 13.10
C PHE A 135 7.96 -11.21 14.41
N LEU A 136 8.06 -12.55 14.30
CA LEU A 136 8.15 -13.42 15.47
C LEU A 136 9.41 -13.15 16.29
N THR A 137 10.56 -12.93 15.64
CA THR A 137 11.81 -12.56 16.29
C THR A 137 11.69 -11.25 17.07
N LYS A 138 11.16 -10.20 16.45
CA LYS A 138 10.93 -8.92 17.10
C LYS A 138 9.96 -9.05 18.28
N SER A 139 8.88 -9.79 18.08
CA SER A 139 7.92 -10.08 19.15
C SER A 139 8.56 -10.84 20.31
N ALA A 140 9.41 -11.84 20.05
CA ALA A 140 10.10 -12.59 21.07
C ALA A 140 11.13 -11.76 21.87
N LEU A 141 11.76 -10.78 21.22
CA LEU A 141 12.68 -9.86 21.88
C LEU A 141 11.96 -8.82 22.74
N SER A 142 10.76 -8.39 22.34
CA SER A 142 9.99 -7.34 23.02
C SER A 142 8.96 -7.86 24.02
N GLN A 143 8.39 -9.05 23.78
CA GLN A 143 7.26 -9.62 24.55
C GLN A 143 7.66 -10.92 25.27
N VAL A 144 8.40 -10.78 26.36
CA VAL A 144 8.88 -11.94 27.12
C VAL A 144 7.71 -12.68 27.75
N GLY A 145 7.70 -14.01 27.56
CA GLY A 145 6.70 -14.92 28.18
C GLY A 145 5.53 -15.30 27.29
N SER A 146 5.51 -14.84 26.02
CA SER A 146 4.56 -15.32 25.02
C SER A 146 5.07 -16.58 24.31
N GLU A 147 4.15 -17.33 23.71
CA GLU A 147 4.42 -18.46 22.84
C GLU A 147 4.27 -18.04 21.38
N TYR A 148 5.21 -18.43 20.52
CA TYR A 148 5.32 -17.95 19.14
C TYR A 148 5.05 -19.09 18.17
N TYR A 149 4.09 -18.88 17.28
CA TYR A 149 3.66 -19.83 16.26
C TYR A 149 3.84 -19.21 14.87
N GLY A 150 4.19 -20.02 13.89
CA GLY A 150 4.35 -19.55 12.51
C GLY A 150 3.97 -20.62 11.51
N ILE A 151 3.42 -20.20 10.37
CA ILE A 151 3.17 -21.06 9.21
C ILE A 151 3.87 -20.41 8.01
N GLU A 152 4.67 -21.19 7.28
CA GLU A 152 5.41 -20.74 6.12
C GLU A 152 5.50 -21.86 5.07
N VAL A 153 5.10 -21.55 3.84
CA VAL A 153 5.08 -22.51 2.73
C VAL A 153 6.46 -22.76 2.14
N ASP A 154 7.30 -21.74 2.10
CA ASP A 154 8.68 -21.86 1.62
C ASP A 154 9.55 -22.54 2.67
N ARG A 155 10.15 -23.67 2.27
CA ARG A 155 10.94 -24.51 3.17
C ARG A 155 12.14 -23.75 3.75
N ASP A 156 12.86 -23.00 2.93
CA ASP A 156 14.10 -22.35 3.36
C ASP A 156 13.79 -21.19 4.32
N ASN A 157 12.74 -20.44 4.05
CA ASN A 157 12.26 -19.41 4.96
C ASN A 157 11.80 -20.00 6.30
N ALA A 158 11.02 -21.08 6.27
CA ALA A 158 10.59 -21.77 7.48
C ALA A 158 11.78 -22.28 8.31
N MET A 159 12.84 -22.79 7.64
CA MET A 159 14.06 -23.21 8.31
C MET A 159 14.80 -22.05 8.98
N ILE A 160 14.94 -20.92 8.30
CA ILE A 160 15.53 -19.71 8.90
C ILE A 160 14.69 -19.24 10.10
N SER A 161 13.37 -19.25 9.98
CA SER A 161 12.48 -18.90 11.09
C SER A 161 12.68 -19.83 12.29
N LYS A 162 12.73 -21.15 12.09
CA LYS A 162 13.03 -22.14 13.13
C LYS A 162 14.37 -21.91 13.81
N LEU A 163 15.42 -21.63 13.04
CA LEU A 163 16.74 -21.35 13.59
C LEU A 163 16.78 -20.05 14.40
N LYS A 164 16.07 -19.00 13.97
CA LYS A 164 15.91 -17.77 14.77
C LYS A 164 15.20 -18.05 16.10
N MET A 165 14.12 -18.82 16.07
CA MET A 165 13.41 -19.22 17.30
C MET A 165 14.30 -20.09 18.19
N CYS A 166 15.11 -20.99 17.63
CA CYS A 166 16.11 -21.77 18.36
C CYS A 166 17.12 -20.86 19.07
N ILE A 167 17.70 -19.89 18.37
CA ILE A 167 18.67 -18.94 18.94
C ILE A 167 18.04 -18.16 20.10
N LEU A 168 16.76 -17.81 20.00
CA LEU A 168 16.00 -17.10 21.02
C LEU A 168 15.45 -18.01 22.14
N ASN A 169 15.81 -19.29 22.15
CA ASN A 169 15.34 -20.29 23.12
C ASN A 169 13.82 -20.49 23.11
N GLN A 170 13.21 -20.39 21.95
CA GLN A 170 11.80 -20.65 21.71
C GLN A 170 11.58 -22.07 21.13
N ASP A 171 10.35 -22.56 21.23
CA ASP A 171 9.97 -23.87 20.73
C ASP A 171 9.87 -23.85 19.18
N ILE A 172 10.77 -24.56 18.53
CA ILE A 172 10.89 -24.63 17.06
C ILE A 172 9.77 -25.45 16.40
N ASP A 173 9.16 -26.39 17.14
CA ASP A 173 8.09 -27.25 16.63
C ASP A 173 6.80 -26.44 16.38
N ARG A 174 6.72 -25.22 16.90
CA ARG A 174 5.62 -24.27 16.67
C ARG A 174 5.72 -23.52 15.32
N ILE A 175 6.84 -23.63 14.62
CA ILE A 175 7.00 -23.13 13.25
C ILE A 175 6.74 -24.28 12.28
N GLN A 176 5.67 -24.16 11.50
CA GLN A 176 5.22 -25.21 10.57
C GLN A 176 5.59 -24.82 9.15
N ASN A 177 6.22 -25.77 8.42
CA ASN A 177 6.42 -25.61 6.98
C ASN A 177 5.21 -26.20 6.25
N GLU A 178 4.19 -25.39 6.06
CA GLU A 178 2.90 -25.80 5.52
C GLU A 178 2.22 -24.63 4.80
N ASP A 179 1.37 -24.95 3.83
CA ASP A 179 0.47 -23.96 3.22
C ASP A 179 -0.73 -23.76 4.14
N VAL A 180 -0.99 -22.50 4.53
CA VAL A 180 -2.13 -22.16 5.38
C VAL A 180 -3.47 -22.63 4.80
N PHE A 181 -3.60 -22.70 3.48
CA PHE A 181 -4.83 -23.16 2.83
C PHE A 181 -4.96 -24.70 2.75
N SER A 182 -3.98 -25.45 3.24
CA SER A 182 -4.11 -26.89 3.47
C SER A 182 -4.92 -27.21 4.73
N ILE A 183 -5.07 -26.25 5.63
CA ILE A 183 -5.82 -26.36 6.88
C ILE A 183 -7.33 -26.44 6.58
N ASP A 184 -8.03 -27.39 7.21
CA ASP A 184 -9.50 -27.43 7.17
C ASP A 184 -10.11 -26.50 8.23
N PHE A 185 -10.51 -25.31 7.83
CA PHE A 185 -11.11 -24.29 8.70
C PHE A 185 -12.53 -24.63 9.18
N ARG A 186 -13.13 -25.75 8.76
CA ARG A 186 -14.40 -26.27 9.30
C ARG A 186 -14.17 -27.08 10.58
N ASN A 187 -12.92 -27.40 10.87
CA ASN A 187 -12.56 -28.11 12.09
C ASN A 187 -12.84 -27.26 13.32
N LYS A 188 -13.75 -27.71 14.19
CA LYS A 188 -14.11 -27.02 15.43
C LYS A 188 -12.98 -26.91 16.47
N ASN A 189 -11.96 -27.75 16.33
CA ASN A 189 -10.79 -27.78 17.21
C ASN A 189 -9.58 -27.03 16.57
N LEU A 190 -9.85 -26.11 15.67
CA LEU A 190 -8.80 -25.29 15.07
C LEU A 190 -8.07 -24.51 16.20
N PRO A 191 -6.72 -24.53 16.25
CA PRO A 191 -5.98 -23.69 17.18
C PRO A 191 -6.32 -22.21 17.00
N GLN A 192 -6.52 -21.53 18.11
CA GLN A 192 -6.80 -20.10 18.13
C GLN A 192 -5.77 -19.39 19.02
N TYR A 193 -5.48 -18.14 18.69
CA TYR A 193 -4.38 -17.38 19.26
C TYR A 193 -4.85 -16.01 19.76
N ASP A 194 -4.15 -15.47 20.77
CA ASP A 194 -4.42 -14.11 21.30
C ASP A 194 -4.10 -13.02 20.29
N ALA A 195 -3.01 -13.21 19.53
CA ALA A 195 -2.58 -12.31 18.47
C ALA A 195 -2.29 -13.08 17.19
N VAL A 196 -2.82 -12.62 16.08
CA VAL A 196 -2.55 -13.20 14.75
C VAL A 196 -2.08 -12.10 13.81
N PHE A 197 -0.86 -12.21 13.35
CA PHE A 197 -0.28 -11.31 12.33
C PHE A 197 -0.31 -11.98 10.96
N CYS A 198 -0.48 -11.18 9.93
CA CYS A 198 -0.35 -11.63 8.56
C CYS A 198 0.11 -10.49 7.65
N HIS A 199 1.28 -10.63 7.05
CA HIS A 199 1.67 -9.86 5.90
C HIS A 199 1.67 -10.78 4.68
N MET A 200 0.55 -10.80 4.00
CA MET A 200 0.33 -11.70 2.87
C MET A 200 1.07 -11.26 1.61
N PRO A 201 1.49 -12.21 0.75
CA PRO A 201 2.05 -11.88 -0.57
C PRO A 201 1.05 -11.08 -1.39
N MET A 202 1.49 -9.93 -1.92
CA MET A 202 0.63 -9.07 -2.73
C MET A 202 0.47 -9.66 -4.13
N MET A 203 -0.78 -9.71 -4.63
CA MET A 203 -1.10 -10.21 -5.97
C MET A 203 -0.73 -11.68 -6.25
N GLU A 204 -0.59 -12.49 -5.23
CA GLU A 204 -0.41 -13.93 -5.40
C GLU A 204 -1.59 -14.58 -6.15
N ARG A 205 -1.31 -15.63 -6.89
CA ARG A 205 -2.36 -16.43 -7.55
C ARG A 205 -2.66 -17.66 -6.73
N LEU A 206 -3.84 -17.68 -6.11
CA LEU A 206 -4.30 -18.82 -5.33
C LEU A 206 -5.08 -19.83 -6.21
N ASP A 207 -5.07 -21.10 -5.80
CA ASP A 207 -5.94 -22.10 -6.40
C ASP A 207 -7.36 -22.03 -5.80
N PRO A 208 -8.39 -21.71 -6.59
CA PRO A 208 -9.76 -21.68 -6.10
C PRO A 208 -10.23 -23.02 -5.49
N LYS A 209 -9.73 -24.15 -5.99
CA LYS A 209 -10.09 -25.47 -5.47
C LYS A 209 -9.58 -25.67 -4.04
N GLN A 210 -8.39 -25.19 -3.77
CA GLN A 210 -7.79 -25.25 -2.45
C GLN A 210 -8.57 -24.39 -1.45
N LEU A 211 -8.98 -23.18 -1.84
CA LEU A 211 -9.82 -22.32 -1.01
C LEU A 211 -11.18 -22.92 -0.68
N VAL A 212 -11.78 -23.69 -1.60
CA VAL A 212 -13.01 -24.46 -1.33
C VAL A 212 -12.72 -25.65 -0.43
N ALA A 213 -11.64 -26.38 -0.67
CA ALA A 213 -11.23 -27.53 0.13
C ALA A 213 -10.95 -27.16 1.58
N SER A 214 -10.29 -26.02 1.81
CA SER A 214 -10.05 -25.47 3.16
C SER A 214 -11.34 -25.04 3.89
N GLY A 215 -12.46 -24.92 3.20
CA GLY A 215 -13.73 -24.49 3.80
C GLY A 215 -13.91 -22.99 4.00
N LEU A 216 -12.97 -22.17 3.52
CA LEU A 216 -13.03 -20.72 3.68
C LEU A 216 -14.08 -20.06 2.79
N PHE A 217 -14.30 -20.59 1.58
CA PHE A 217 -15.22 -20.00 0.59
C PHE A 217 -16.01 -21.08 -0.19
N ASP A 218 -17.17 -20.67 -0.69
CA ASP A 218 -17.88 -21.41 -1.74
C ASP A 218 -17.15 -21.28 -3.09
N SER A 219 -17.50 -22.15 -4.06
CA SER A 219 -16.81 -22.22 -5.36
C SER A 219 -16.88 -20.93 -6.19
N TYR A 220 -17.97 -20.17 -6.10
CA TYR A 220 -18.12 -18.92 -6.84
C TYR A 220 -17.24 -17.82 -6.26
N THR A 221 -17.30 -17.64 -4.94
CA THR A 221 -16.50 -16.66 -4.20
C THR A 221 -15.02 -16.97 -4.30
N ALA A 222 -14.60 -18.23 -4.11
CA ALA A 222 -13.23 -18.70 -4.24
C ALA A 222 -12.63 -18.34 -5.62
N GLY A 223 -13.38 -18.58 -6.70
CA GLY A 223 -12.93 -18.26 -8.06
C GLY A 223 -12.72 -16.77 -8.33
N THR A 224 -13.47 -15.92 -7.65
CA THR A 224 -13.32 -14.45 -7.73
C THR A 224 -12.14 -13.97 -6.89
N ILE A 225 -12.08 -14.41 -5.64
CA ILE A 225 -11.03 -14.04 -4.67
C ILE A 225 -9.65 -14.46 -5.17
N ALA A 226 -9.48 -15.72 -5.55
CA ALA A 226 -8.20 -16.26 -6.01
C ALA A 226 -7.55 -15.48 -7.18
N ARG A 227 -8.35 -14.79 -7.99
CA ARG A 227 -7.85 -14.08 -9.18
C ARG A 227 -7.71 -12.57 -9.00
N ARG A 228 -8.49 -11.95 -8.11
CA ARG A 228 -8.65 -10.50 -8.09
C ARG A 228 -8.27 -9.84 -6.77
N ALA A 229 -8.41 -10.58 -5.66
CA ALA A 229 -8.15 -10.06 -4.32
C ALA A 229 -7.78 -11.23 -3.37
N PRO A 230 -6.67 -11.94 -3.64
CA PRO A 230 -6.25 -13.12 -2.87
C PRO A 230 -6.03 -12.80 -1.39
N GLU A 231 -5.73 -11.56 -1.07
CA GLU A 231 -5.54 -11.08 0.30
C GLU A 231 -6.75 -11.39 1.20
N TRP A 232 -7.97 -11.41 0.64
CA TRP A 232 -9.17 -11.77 1.42
C TRP A 232 -9.18 -13.23 1.90
N ALA A 233 -8.46 -14.12 1.22
CA ALA A 233 -8.34 -15.50 1.69
C ALA A 233 -7.52 -15.59 2.98
N TYR A 234 -6.42 -14.86 3.05
CA TYR A 234 -5.57 -14.75 4.24
C TYR A 234 -6.31 -14.05 5.40
N ILE A 235 -7.01 -12.94 5.11
CA ILE A 235 -7.83 -12.24 6.13
C ILE A 235 -8.89 -13.19 6.70
N ARG A 236 -9.51 -14.02 5.86
CA ARG A 236 -10.51 -14.99 6.31
C ARG A 236 -9.87 -16.11 7.14
N ALA A 237 -8.72 -16.64 6.73
CA ALA A 237 -7.96 -17.62 7.50
C ALA A 237 -7.55 -17.05 8.86
N MET A 238 -6.98 -15.83 8.88
CA MET A 238 -6.63 -15.12 10.11
C MET A 238 -7.83 -14.98 11.05
N GLN A 239 -9.00 -14.57 10.53
CA GLN A 239 -10.22 -14.41 11.32
C GLN A 239 -10.64 -15.72 12.05
N GLN A 240 -10.42 -16.88 11.43
CA GLN A 240 -10.74 -18.18 12.04
C GLN A 240 -9.75 -18.58 13.14
N MET A 241 -8.56 -17.99 13.14
CA MET A 241 -7.48 -18.29 14.10
C MET A 241 -7.43 -17.32 15.29
N ILE A 242 -8.22 -16.26 15.28
CA ILE A 242 -8.30 -15.32 16.41
C ILE A 242 -9.23 -15.90 17.47
N GLN A 243 -8.73 -16.04 18.70
CA GLN A 243 -9.56 -16.47 19.84
C GLN A 243 -10.51 -15.37 20.33
N ASP A 244 -11.47 -15.75 21.16
CA ASP A 244 -12.35 -14.77 21.81
C ASP A 244 -11.52 -13.80 22.67
N GLY A 245 -11.68 -12.49 22.40
CA GLY A 245 -10.89 -11.43 23.04
C GLY A 245 -9.50 -11.24 22.42
N GLY A 246 -9.14 -12.03 21.43
CA GLY A 246 -7.90 -11.89 20.65
C GLY A 246 -7.98 -10.80 19.58
N LYS A 247 -6.84 -10.53 18.96
CA LYS A 247 -6.68 -9.49 17.93
C LYS A 247 -5.90 -10.02 16.73
N GLY A 248 -6.32 -9.64 15.53
CA GLY A 248 -5.61 -9.90 14.28
C GLY A 248 -5.15 -8.60 13.62
N ILE A 249 -3.98 -8.60 13.00
CA ILE A 249 -3.46 -7.49 12.19
C ILE A 249 -3.02 -8.01 10.84
N ALA A 250 -3.67 -7.54 9.77
CA ALA A 250 -3.30 -7.84 8.41
C ALA A 250 -2.69 -6.61 7.73
N VAL A 251 -1.52 -6.76 7.12
CA VAL A 251 -0.92 -5.76 6.23
C VAL A 251 -1.49 -5.96 4.84
N VAL A 252 -2.21 -4.97 4.32
CA VAL A 252 -2.91 -5.05 3.04
C VAL A 252 -2.57 -3.88 2.13
N ARG A 253 -2.76 -4.04 0.83
CA ARG A 253 -2.70 -2.92 -0.11
C ARG A 253 -3.87 -1.97 0.14
N SER A 254 -3.63 -0.66 0.03
CA SER A 254 -4.65 0.36 0.29
C SER A 254 -5.88 0.25 -0.64
N ASP A 255 -5.73 -0.29 -1.86
CA ASP A 255 -6.86 -0.47 -2.78
C ASP A 255 -7.86 -1.56 -2.32
N LEU A 256 -7.45 -2.50 -1.47
CA LEU A 256 -8.33 -3.49 -0.86
C LEU A 256 -9.43 -2.84 0.00
N LEU A 257 -9.16 -1.65 0.53
CA LEU A 257 -10.06 -0.92 1.43
C LEU A 257 -11.36 -0.46 0.73
N TYR A 258 -11.35 -0.32 -0.62
CA TYR A 258 -12.48 0.28 -1.34
C TYR A 258 -12.85 -0.39 -2.67
N THR A 259 -12.06 -1.36 -3.18
CA THR A 259 -12.38 -2.02 -4.45
C THR A 259 -13.69 -2.81 -4.39
N SER A 260 -14.40 -2.84 -5.51
CA SER A 260 -15.73 -3.51 -5.60
C SER A 260 -15.69 -5.01 -5.33
N PHE A 261 -14.56 -5.67 -5.60
CA PHE A 261 -14.40 -7.12 -5.43
C PHE A 261 -14.45 -7.59 -3.97
N GLY A 262 -14.04 -6.72 -3.04
CA GLY A 262 -14.06 -6.99 -1.61
C GLY A 262 -15.30 -6.46 -0.88
N LYS A 263 -16.22 -5.78 -1.56
CA LYS A 263 -17.36 -5.10 -0.91
C LYS A 263 -18.16 -6.01 0.01
N ASN A 264 -18.55 -7.19 -0.47
CA ASN A 264 -19.36 -8.13 0.32
C ASN A 264 -18.60 -8.66 1.53
N LEU A 265 -17.28 -8.84 1.43
CA LEU A 265 -16.45 -9.28 2.54
C LEU A 265 -16.26 -8.16 3.56
N ARG A 266 -16.06 -6.91 3.11
CA ARG A 266 -16.06 -5.75 4.00
C ARG A 266 -17.40 -5.59 4.73
N LYS A 267 -18.51 -5.73 3.99
CA LYS A 267 -19.85 -5.74 4.60
C LYS A 267 -19.97 -6.80 5.68
N GLU A 268 -19.52 -8.04 5.42
CA GLU A 268 -19.56 -9.12 6.39
C GLU A 268 -18.76 -8.80 7.67
N LEU A 269 -17.57 -8.20 7.53
CA LEU A 269 -16.75 -7.78 8.68
C LEU A 269 -17.47 -6.74 9.55
N ILE A 270 -18.19 -5.81 8.93
CA ILE A 270 -18.97 -4.78 9.64
C ILE A 270 -20.21 -5.39 10.30
N ASP A 271 -21.01 -6.15 9.54
CA ASP A 271 -22.24 -6.76 10.05
C ASP A 271 -21.99 -7.69 11.26
N ARG A 272 -20.79 -8.31 11.32
CA ARG A 272 -20.36 -9.19 12.41
C ARG A 272 -19.61 -8.46 13.52
N GLY A 273 -19.37 -7.16 13.40
CA GLY A 273 -18.58 -6.38 14.37
C GLY A 273 -17.13 -6.86 14.53
N VAL A 274 -16.51 -7.35 13.44
CA VAL A 274 -15.16 -7.94 13.48
C VAL A 274 -14.08 -6.91 13.17
N LEU A 275 -14.36 -5.87 12.39
CA LEU A 275 -13.39 -4.82 12.13
C LEU A 275 -13.26 -3.89 13.33
N GLU A 276 -12.08 -3.85 13.97
CA GLU A 276 -11.77 -2.95 15.06
C GLU A 276 -11.25 -1.60 14.56
N GLY A 277 -10.38 -1.64 13.55
CA GLY A 277 -9.85 -0.39 13.00
C GLY A 277 -9.04 -0.56 11.73
N VAL A 278 -8.73 0.58 11.13
CA VAL A 278 -7.92 0.71 9.92
C VAL A 278 -6.90 1.83 10.11
N ILE A 279 -5.64 1.52 9.83
CA ILE A 279 -4.55 2.52 9.81
C ILE A 279 -4.02 2.59 8.36
N LEU A 280 -4.27 3.69 7.68
CA LEU A 280 -3.70 3.95 6.36
C LEU A 280 -2.25 4.43 6.52
N LEU A 281 -1.29 3.66 6.01
CA LEU A 281 0.13 3.91 6.16
C LEU A 281 0.68 4.84 5.06
N PRO A 282 1.88 5.41 5.25
CA PRO A 282 2.59 6.14 4.19
C PRO A 282 2.85 5.26 2.96
N GLU A 283 2.95 5.90 1.81
CA GLU A 283 3.44 5.25 0.59
C GLU A 283 4.92 4.89 0.71
N ASN A 284 5.37 3.97 -0.13
CA ASN A 284 6.80 3.64 -0.26
C ASN A 284 7.49 3.21 1.06
N LEU A 285 6.78 2.48 1.92
CA LEU A 285 7.34 1.86 3.13
C LEU A 285 7.96 0.49 2.84
N LEU A 286 7.49 -0.22 1.81
CA LEU A 286 8.01 -1.52 1.43
C LEU A 286 9.26 -1.38 0.56
N THR A 287 10.22 -2.29 0.71
CA THR A 287 11.54 -2.16 0.07
C THR A 287 11.52 -2.28 -1.46
N ASN A 288 10.55 -3.00 -2.02
CA ASN A 288 10.52 -3.37 -3.44
C ASN A 288 9.31 -2.81 -4.20
N THR A 289 8.45 -2.05 -3.55
CA THR A 289 7.25 -1.46 -4.17
C THR A 289 6.89 -0.13 -3.52
N CYS A 290 6.39 0.79 -4.34
CA CYS A 290 5.85 2.06 -3.85
C CYS A 290 4.36 1.97 -3.47
N VAL A 291 3.78 0.77 -3.47
CA VAL A 291 2.36 0.56 -3.15
C VAL A 291 2.09 1.03 -1.72
N GLN A 292 1.06 1.86 -1.56
CA GLN A 292 0.56 2.24 -0.25
C GLN A 292 -0.12 1.06 0.42
N THR A 293 0.19 0.85 1.69
CA THR A 293 -0.38 -0.20 2.53
C THR A 293 -1.28 0.35 3.63
N ALA A 294 -2.04 -0.54 4.23
CA ALA A 294 -2.83 -0.25 5.42
C ALA A 294 -2.78 -1.44 6.37
N LEU A 295 -2.98 -1.18 7.66
CA LEU A 295 -3.26 -2.23 8.65
C LEU A 295 -4.77 -2.37 8.79
N LEU A 296 -5.29 -3.58 8.57
CA LEU A 296 -6.62 -3.99 9.00
C LEU A 296 -6.50 -4.67 10.36
N ILE A 297 -7.15 -4.11 11.37
CA ILE A 297 -7.12 -4.62 12.73
C ILE A 297 -8.47 -5.25 13.02
N LEU A 298 -8.46 -6.54 13.35
CA LEU A 298 -9.62 -7.37 13.60
C LEU A 298 -9.67 -7.78 15.06
N SER A 299 -10.86 -7.72 15.65
CA SER A 299 -11.22 -8.31 16.93
C SER A 299 -12.72 -8.54 16.97
N ASN A 300 -13.27 -9.04 18.07
CA ASN A 300 -14.69 -9.35 18.17
C ASN A 300 -15.48 -8.28 18.92
N ASN A 301 -16.78 -8.16 18.59
CA ASN A 301 -17.77 -7.31 19.27
C ASN A 301 -17.52 -5.79 19.18
N ASN A 302 -16.95 -5.32 18.06
CA ASN A 302 -16.76 -3.89 17.81
C ASN A 302 -18.09 -3.22 17.47
N LYS A 303 -18.40 -2.12 18.13
CA LYS A 303 -19.57 -1.28 17.86
C LYS A 303 -19.27 -0.21 16.82
N ASN A 304 -18.08 0.36 16.88
CA ASN A 304 -17.56 1.35 15.96
C ASN A 304 -16.19 0.91 15.44
N VAL A 305 -15.71 1.57 14.40
CA VAL A 305 -14.42 1.29 13.77
C VAL A 305 -13.52 2.52 13.88
N ARG A 306 -12.29 2.32 14.36
CA ARG A 306 -11.27 3.37 14.42
C ARG A 306 -10.61 3.54 13.08
N MET A 307 -10.64 4.75 12.52
CA MET A 307 -10.03 5.09 11.25
C MET A 307 -8.88 6.08 11.47
N VAL A 308 -7.68 5.69 11.10
CA VAL A 308 -6.45 6.51 11.24
C VAL A 308 -5.83 6.76 9.88
N ASN A 309 -5.54 8.00 9.57
CA ASN A 309 -4.74 8.39 8.43
C ASN A 309 -3.30 8.69 8.87
N ALA A 310 -2.44 7.69 8.78
CA ALA A 310 -1.01 7.84 9.08
C ALA A 310 -0.15 8.20 7.86
N SER A 311 -0.73 8.48 6.70
CA SER A 311 -0.01 8.63 5.42
C SER A 311 1.04 9.73 5.39
N LYS A 312 1.00 10.69 6.31
CA LYS A 312 1.96 11.80 6.41
C LYS A 312 3.05 11.63 7.49
N TYR A 313 2.94 10.59 8.35
CA TYR A 313 3.85 10.38 9.46
C TYR A 313 4.99 9.43 9.09
N TYR A 314 6.02 9.95 8.46
CA TYR A 314 7.22 9.21 8.07
C TYR A 314 8.43 10.12 7.93
N GLU A 315 9.60 9.54 7.97
CA GLU A 315 10.84 10.18 7.52
C GLU A 315 11.25 9.66 6.15
N LYS A 316 11.78 10.55 5.34
CA LYS A 316 12.22 10.24 3.99
C LYS A 316 13.58 9.53 4.03
N GLY A 317 13.61 8.23 3.84
CA GLY A 317 14.84 7.47 3.69
C GLY A 317 15.46 7.64 2.28
N ARG A 318 16.62 7.04 2.08
CA ARG A 318 17.35 7.14 0.79
C ARG A 318 16.64 6.48 -0.38
N ARG A 319 15.94 5.37 -0.15
CA ARG A 319 15.23 4.58 -1.19
C ARG A 319 13.74 4.43 -0.91
N PHE A 320 13.37 4.32 0.35
CA PHE A 320 12.00 4.11 0.83
C PHE A 320 11.77 4.96 2.09
N ASN A 321 10.52 5.20 2.41
CA ASN A 321 10.12 5.92 3.60
C ASN A 321 10.26 5.01 4.83
N ILE A 322 10.44 5.62 6.01
CA ILE A 322 10.66 4.90 7.27
C ILE A 322 9.72 5.47 8.34
N LEU A 323 9.11 4.61 9.13
CA LEU A 323 8.47 5.00 10.38
C LEU A 323 9.54 4.96 11.49
N THR A 324 9.85 6.11 12.07
CA THR A 324 10.72 6.18 13.25
C THR A 324 9.95 5.76 14.50
N GLU A 325 10.65 5.52 15.61
CA GLU A 325 10.00 5.24 16.91
C GLU A 325 9.01 6.34 17.29
N CYS A 326 9.34 7.60 17.02
CA CYS A 326 8.43 8.73 17.25
C CYS A 326 7.17 8.62 16.38
N ASN A 327 7.30 8.27 15.09
CA ASN A 327 6.15 8.07 14.21
C ASN A 327 5.28 6.91 14.70
N ILE A 328 5.90 5.79 15.09
CA ILE A 328 5.19 4.59 15.60
C ILE A 328 4.43 4.95 16.88
N THR A 329 5.08 5.58 17.85
CA THR A 329 4.45 6.02 19.11
C THR A 329 3.27 6.94 18.84
N PHE A 330 3.44 7.87 17.91
CA PHE A 330 2.40 8.81 17.54
C PHE A 330 1.19 8.12 16.87
N ILE A 331 1.44 7.24 15.90
CA ILE A 331 0.39 6.47 15.20
C ILE A 331 -0.35 5.57 16.21
N LEU A 332 0.39 4.94 17.12
CA LEU A 332 -0.17 4.09 18.17
C LEU A 332 -1.09 4.88 19.09
N ASP A 333 -0.68 6.07 19.52
CA ASP A 333 -1.48 6.93 20.37
C ASP A 333 -2.75 7.43 19.67
N LEU A 334 -2.63 7.84 18.40
CA LEU A 334 -3.82 8.15 17.58
C LEU A 334 -4.79 6.97 17.53
N TYR A 335 -4.27 5.76 17.32
CA TYR A 335 -5.12 4.58 17.19
C TYR A 335 -5.77 4.17 18.51
N LEU A 336 -5.01 4.15 19.62
CA LEU A 336 -5.49 3.66 20.91
C LEU A 336 -6.31 4.69 21.70
N ARG A 337 -5.98 5.98 21.56
CA ARG A 337 -6.49 7.06 22.42
C ARG A 337 -7.17 8.20 21.65
N GLY A 338 -7.25 8.12 20.32
CA GLY A 338 -7.81 9.17 19.49
C GLY A 338 -7.05 10.50 19.55
N GLY A 339 -5.76 10.45 19.94
CA GLY A 339 -4.91 11.64 20.06
C GLY A 339 -5.16 12.48 21.34
N ALA A 340 -5.90 11.97 22.32
CA ALA A 340 -6.31 12.74 23.49
C ALA A 340 -5.14 13.19 24.39
N ASP A 341 -4.05 12.42 24.45
CA ASP A 341 -2.89 12.71 25.31
C ASP A 341 -1.76 13.49 24.62
N ILE A 342 -1.82 13.64 23.29
CA ILE A 342 -0.75 14.26 22.50
C ILE A 342 -0.74 15.80 22.65
N CYS A 343 -1.81 16.41 23.12
CA CYS A 343 -1.94 17.86 23.27
C CYS A 343 -1.00 18.53 24.29
N GLY A 344 -0.24 17.75 25.08
CA GLY A 344 0.59 18.27 26.16
C GLY A 344 2.09 18.46 25.86
N GLU A 345 2.66 17.75 24.88
CA GLU A 345 4.13 17.69 24.69
C GLU A 345 4.62 17.95 23.24
N ASN A 346 3.76 18.39 22.33
CA ASN A 346 4.03 18.40 20.88
C ASN A 346 4.64 19.68 20.29
N GLU A 347 5.28 20.53 21.07
CA GLU A 347 6.16 21.59 20.52
C GLU A 347 7.37 21.02 19.72
N TYR A 348 7.71 19.74 19.93
CA TYR A 348 8.85 19.07 19.30
C TYR A 348 8.65 18.63 17.85
N LEU A 349 7.42 18.42 17.38
CA LEU A 349 7.16 17.92 16.02
C LEU A 349 6.69 18.99 15.04
N GLY A 350 6.50 20.26 15.48
CA GLY A 350 6.02 21.34 14.60
C GLY A 350 4.60 21.10 14.05
N ILE A 351 3.85 20.19 14.64
CA ILE A 351 2.49 19.80 14.23
C ILE A 351 1.53 20.55 15.16
N GLY A 352 1.07 21.71 14.71
CA GLY A 352 0.05 22.50 15.40
C GLY A 352 -1.30 21.77 15.49
N ASP A 353 -2.30 22.41 16.10
CA ASP A 353 -3.64 21.98 16.50
C ASP A 353 -4.47 21.02 15.60
N SER A 354 -3.85 20.40 14.59
CA SER A 354 -4.50 19.55 13.58
C SER A 354 -4.42 18.03 13.86
N LEU A 355 -4.08 17.62 15.07
CA LEU A 355 -3.87 16.20 15.41
C LEU A 355 -5.14 15.36 15.42
N LEU A 356 -6.25 15.94 15.86
CA LEU A 356 -7.58 15.34 15.76
C LEU A 356 -8.03 15.13 14.31
N ASP A 357 -7.26 15.69 13.39
CA ASP A 357 -7.53 15.70 11.96
C ASP A 357 -7.22 14.38 11.24
N ASP A 358 -6.55 13.43 11.87
CA ASP A 358 -6.12 12.17 11.24
C ASP A 358 -6.72 10.92 11.91
N TYR A 359 -7.67 11.11 12.81
CA TYR A 359 -8.43 10.06 13.49
C TYR A 359 -9.92 10.36 13.46
N ILE A 360 -10.71 9.33 13.26
CA ILE A 360 -12.17 9.35 13.45
C ILE A 360 -12.66 7.97 13.86
N GLU A 361 -13.66 7.93 14.72
CA GLU A 361 -14.40 6.72 15.04
C GLU A 361 -15.71 6.72 14.24
N VAL A 362 -15.93 5.69 13.42
CA VAL A 362 -17.06 5.60 12.50
C VAL A 362 -18.03 4.49 12.90
N THR A 363 -19.32 4.74 12.73
CA THR A 363 -20.35 3.73 12.98
C THR A 363 -20.55 2.81 11.76
N PRO A 364 -21.13 1.61 11.94
CA PRO A 364 -21.51 0.72 10.84
C PRO A 364 -22.40 1.39 9.79
N GLU A 365 -23.30 2.28 10.19
CA GLU A 365 -24.18 3.04 9.31
C GLU A 365 -23.37 3.99 8.40
N MET A 366 -22.43 4.76 8.96
CA MET A 366 -21.54 5.62 8.18
C MET A 366 -20.74 4.82 7.14
N ILE A 367 -20.30 3.61 7.50
CA ILE A 367 -19.56 2.72 6.58
C ILE A 367 -20.50 2.19 5.48
N SER A 368 -21.71 1.82 5.82
CA SER A 368 -22.73 1.38 4.87
C SER A 368 -23.09 2.48 3.86
N ASP A 369 -23.27 3.71 4.33
CA ASP A 369 -23.60 4.88 3.52
C ASP A 369 -22.46 5.26 2.55
N ASN A 370 -21.23 4.88 2.88
CA ASN A 370 -20.04 5.06 2.04
C ASN A 370 -19.62 3.78 1.29
N ASP A 371 -20.59 2.98 0.85
CA ASP A 371 -20.40 1.78 0.00
C ASP A 371 -19.44 0.74 0.63
N TYR A 372 -19.43 0.64 1.95
CA TYR A 372 -18.53 -0.20 2.74
C TYR A 372 -17.04 0.09 2.46
N SER A 373 -16.71 1.34 2.20
CA SER A 373 -15.31 1.76 2.10
C SER A 373 -14.64 1.69 3.47
N PHE A 374 -13.43 1.14 3.53
CA PHE A 374 -12.57 1.13 4.72
C PHE A 374 -11.45 2.18 4.62
N ASN A 375 -11.51 3.07 3.64
CA ASN A 375 -10.51 4.13 3.49
C ASN A 375 -10.75 5.24 4.52
N PRO A 376 -9.83 5.45 5.51
CA PRO A 376 -9.97 6.48 6.54
C PRO A 376 -10.19 7.88 5.98
N MET A 377 -9.58 8.19 4.83
CA MET A 377 -9.66 9.50 4.20
C MET A 377 -11.09 9.92 3.86
N VAL A 378 -11.96 8.95 3.53
CA VAL A 378 -13.38 9.23 3.20
C VAL A 378 -14.09 9.87 4.39
N TYR A 379 -13.85 9.36 5.58
CA TYR A 379 -14.54 9.80 6.81
C TYR A 379 -13.92 11.04 7.41
N ILE A 380 -12.60 11.07 7.52
CA ILE A 380 -11.84 12.20 8.08
C ILE A 380 -12.08 13.47 7.27
N LEU A 381 -12.12 13.39 5.94
CA LEU A 381 -12.33 14.55 5.09
C LEU A 381 -13.79 15.01 5.08
N ASN A 382 -14.75 14.09 5.13
CA ASN A 382 -16.16 14.45 5.23
C ASN A 382 -16.48 15.22 6.52
N GLU A 383 -15.79 14.93 7.63
CA GLU A 383 -15.97 15.66 8.88
C GLU A 383 -15.34 17.06 8.85
N LYS A 384 -14.20 17.22 8.15
CA LYS A 384 -13.47 18.49 8.04
C LYS A 384 -14.13 19.50 7.11
N VAL A 385 -14.68 19.03 6.01
CA VAL A 385 -15.28 19.88 5.00
C VAL A 385 -16.70 20.22 5.42
N LYS A 386 -16.84 21.32 6.18
CA LYS A 386 -18.16 21.87 6.49
C LYS A 386 -18.61 22.74 5.32
N PHE A 387 -19.67 22.33 4.67
CA PHE A 387 -20.34 23.11 3.65
C PHE A 387 -21.38 24.04 4.27
N SER A 388 -21.51 25.24 3.71
CA SER A 388 -22.60 26.15 4.08
C SER A 388 -23.95 25.65 3.55
N ASN A 389 -23.92 25.05 2.36
CA ASN A 389 -25.05 24.40 1.71
C ASN A 389 -24.56 23.19 0.92
N GLU A 390 -24.55 22.03 1.55
CA GLU A 390 -24.07 20.81 0.93
C GLU A 390 -25.01 20.28 -0.14
N GLN A 391 -24.49 20.09 -1.36
CA GLN A 391 -25.20 19.40 -2.44
C GLN A 391 -24.26 18.44 -3.19
N LYS A 392 -24.83 17.36 -3.72
CA LYS A 392 -24.09 16.41 -4.56
C LYS A 392 -23.94 16.95 -5.98
N LEU A 393 -22.80 16.69 -6.62
CA LEU A 393 -22.56 17.06 -8.01
C LEU A 393 -23.60 16.49 -8.97
N SER A 394 -24.19 15.32 -8.66
CA SER A 394 -25.27 14.73 -9.45
C SER A 394 -26.49 15.62 -9.58
N THR A 395 -26.74 16.53 -8.64
CA THR A 395 -27.90 17.44 -8.67
C THR A 395 -27.66 18.70 -9.49
N ALA A 396 -26.40 19.10 -9.63
CA ALA A 396 -25.96 20.35 -10.28
C ALA A 396 -25.27 20.12 -11.64
N THR A 397 -25.26 18.90 -12.13
CA THR A 397 -24.66 18.55 -13.42
C THR A 397 -25.67 17.85 -14.32
N SER A 398 -25.67 18.22 -15.61
CA SER A 398 -26.50 17.56 -16.62
C SER A 398 -25.93 16.19 -16.98
N THR A 399 -24.59 16.07 -17.01
CA THR A 399 -23.92 14.79 -17.25
C THR A 399 -22.48 14.81 -16.72
N ILE A 400 -22.02 13.63 -16.26
CA ILE A 400 -20.61 13.36 -15.96
C ILE A 400 -20.25 12.07 -16.69
N PHE A 401 -19.27 12.12 -17.58
CA PHE A 401 -18.86 10.95 -18.37
C PHE A 401 -17.35 10.87 -18.54
N ARG A 402 -16.87 9.67 -18.74
CA ARG A 402 -15.47 9.41 -19.11
C ARG A 402 -15.34 9.48 -20.63
N GLY A 403 -14.27 10.09 -21.11
CA GLY A 403 -14.00 10.21 -22.52
C GLY A 403 -13.83 8.86 -23.26
N ALA A 404 -13.75 8.91 -24.55
CA ALA A 404 -13.71 7.75 -25.43
C ALA A 404 -12.45 6.89 -25.19
N GLN A 405 -12.63 5.57 -25.03
CA GLN A 405 -11.53 4.60 -24.93
C GLN A 405 -11.02 4.26 -26.33
N ILE A 406 -10.21 5.14 -26.88
CA ILE A 406 -9.57 4.94 -28.18
C ILE A 406 -8.21 4.29 -27.91
N LYS A 407 -7.99 3.07 -28.44
CA LYS A 407 -6.70 2.39 -28.34
C LYS A 407 -5.70 3.02 -29.32
N SER A 408 -4.43 3.12 -28.90
CA SER A 408 -3.35 3.71 -29.74
C SER A 408 -3.21 3.02 -31.09
N ASP A 409 -3.39 1.71 -31.16
CA ASP A 409 -3.34 0.93 -32.39
C ASP A 409 -4.44 1.36 -33.38
N LYS A 410 -5.63 1.69 -32.83
CA LYS A 410 -6.76 2.20 -33.61
C LYS A 410 -6.65 3.70 -33.97
N LEU A 411 -5.88 4.48 -33.22
CA LEU A 411 -5.60 5.87 -33.57
C LEU A 411 -4.85 5.95 -34.92
N ASN A 412 -3.90 5.06 -35.16
CA ASN A 412 -3.17 4.96 -36.44
C ASN A 412 -4.05 4.46 -37.60
N GLU A 413 -5.10 3.68 -37.31
CA GLU A 413 -6.07 3.22 -38.31
C GLU A 413 -7.19 4.25 -38.57
N ILE A 414 -7.51 5.09 -37.56
CA ILE A 414 -8.56 6.10 -37.61
C ILE A 414 -8.03 7.44 -38.11
N ALA A 415 -6.76 7.75 -37.87
CA ALA A 415 -6.05 8.88 -38.44
C ALA A 415 -5.73 8.58 -39.91
N THR A 416 -6.72 8.74 -40.76
CA THR A 416 -6.52 8.57 -42.19
C THR A 416 -5.50 9.58 -42.71
N LEU A 417 -4.40 9.05 -43.20
CA LEU A 417 -3.30 9.75 -43.84
C LEU A 417 -3.78 10.81 -44.87
N TYR A 418 -3.43 12.04 -44.60
CA TYR A 418 -3.09 13.15 -45.51
C TYR A 418 -3.96 13.51 -46.73
N GLU A 419 -5.02 12.80 -47.09
CA GLU A 419 -5.81 13.10 -48.29
C GLU A 419 -7.18 13.73 -48.05
N THR A 420 -7.64 13.81 -46.74
CA THR A 420 -8.94 14.38 -46.40
C THR A 420 -8.82 15.38 -45.26
N MET A 421 -9.62 16.44 -45.30
CA MET A 421 -9.71 17.45 -44.22
C MET A 421 -10.09 16.78 -42.90
N PRO A 422 -9.46 17.14 -41.77
CA PRO A 422 -9.83 16.60 -40.47
C PRO A 422 -11.30 16.92 -40.14
N ASN A 423 -12.02 15.94 -39.60
CA ASN A 423 -13.43 16.15 -39.22
C ASN A 423 -13.64 16.34 -37.72
N CYS A 424 -12.60 16.12 -36.91
CA CYS A 424 -12.63 16.36 -35.48
C CYS A 424 -11.22 16.49 -34.88
N TYR A 425 -11.20 16.84 -33.59
CA TYR A 425 -10.00 17.02 -32.78
C TYR A 425 -10.03 16.08 -31.58
N LEU A 426 -8.86 15.61 -31.13
CA LEU A 426 -8.75 14.81 -29.92
C LEU A 426 -8.21 15.65 -28.76
N LEU A 427 -8.93 15.64 -27.64
CA LEU A 427 -8.46 16.19 -26.39
C LEU A 427 -7.86 15.07 -25.54
N THR A 428 -6.57 15.17 -25.28
CA THR A 428 -5.80 14.25 -24.43
C THR A 428 -5.38 14.93 -23.13
N LEU A 429 -4.86 14.15 -22.19
CA LEU A 429 -4.36 14.70 -20.92
C LEU A 429 -3.20 15.69 -21.12
N SER A 430 -2.36 15.48 -22.14
CA SER A 430 -1.24 16.37 -22.46
C SER A 430 -1.67 17.76 -22.94
N ASN A 431 -2.89 17.90 -23.42
CA ASN A 431 -3.45 19.18 -23.82
C ASN A 431 -4.01 20.01 -22.66
N ILE A 432 -3.97 19.49 -21.42
CA ILE A 432 -4.43 20.20 -20.23
C ILE A 432 -3.22 20.64 -19.43
N SER A 433 -2.96 21.93 -19.39
CA SER A 433 -1.87 22.51 -18.63
C SER A 433 -2.29 23.82 -17.96
N ASN A 434 -1.84 24.02 -16.72
CA ASN A 434 -2.04 25.28 -15.98
C ASN A 434 -3.50 25.80 -15.94
N GLY A 435 -4.47 24.88 -16.03
CA GLY A 435 -5.88 25.21 -15.90
C GLY A 435 -6.61 25.55 -17.21
N TYR A 436 -5.95 25.46 -18.37
CA TYR A 436 -6.53 25.69 -19.69
C TYR A 436 -6.27 24.51 -20.65
N ILE A 437 -6.98 24.54 -21.77
CA ILE A 437 -6.86 23.55 -22.85
C ILE A 437 -5.98 24.17 -23.94
N ASP A 438 -4.91 23.45 -24.35
CA ASP A 438 -4.07 23.86 -25.47
C ASP A 438 -4.89 23.95 -26.76
N GLU A 439 -4.68 25.02 -27.52
CA GLU A 439 -5.36 25.21 -28.83
C GLU A 439 -4.85 24.24 -29.90
N ASN A 440 -3.62 23.71 -29.75
CA ASN A 440 -2.99 22.77 -30.68
C ASN A 440 -3.43 21.33 -30.36
N LEU A 441 -4.66 21.01 -30.70
CA LEU A 441 -5.20 19.67 -30.56
C LEU A 441 -4.84 18.80 -31.76
N GLU A 442 -4.68 17.50 -31.54
CA GLU A 442 -4.45 16.52 -32.60
C GLU A 442 -5.65 16.47 -33.56
N GLU A 443 -5.39 16.73 -34.82
CA GLU A 443 -6.40 16.69 -35.89
C GLU A 443 -6.55 15.26 -36.38
N VAL A 444 -7.79 14.74 -36.40
CA VAL A 444 -8.06 13.37 -36.85
C VAL A 444 -9.28 13.33 -37.77
N ASN A 445 -9.30 12.33 -38.64
CA ASN A 445 -10.47 12.03 -39.45
C ASN A 445 -11.07 10.68 -39.00
N ILE A 446 -12.25 10.71 -38.43
CA ILE A 446 -12.96 9.55 -37.92
C ILE A 446 -14.10 9.19 -38.87
N GLU A 447 -14.02 8.00 -39.49
CA GLU A 447 -15.00 7.51 -40.48
C GLU A 447 -16.43 7.47 -40.00
N ASN A 448 -16.66 7.24 -38.70
CA ASN A 448 -17.98 7.15 -38.08
C ASN A 448 -18.08 8.02 -36.81
N ILE A 449 -17.99 9.34 -37.00
CA ILE A 449 -17.92 10.35 -35.93
C ILE A 449 -19.16 10.33 -35.02
N ASP A 450 -20.34 9.95 -35.54
CA ASP A 450 -21.60 9.94 -34.80
C ASP A 450 -21.56 8.99 -33.59
N LYS A 451 -20.75 7.92 -33.64
CA LYS A 451 -20.51 7.02 -32.50
C LYS A 451 -19.82 7.71 -31.34
N TYR A 452 -19.12 8.81 -31.60
CA TYR A 452 -18.36 9.55 -30.61
C TYR A 452 -19.04 10.82 -30.15
N GLU A 453 -20.23 11.17 -30.65
CA GLU A 453 -21.00 12.36 -30.30
C GLU A 453 -21.16 12.52 -28.79
N LYS A 454 -21.45 11.43 -28.09
CA LYS A 454 -21.58 11.40 -26.61
C LYS A 454 -20.29 11.72 -25.83
N TYR A 455 -19.15 11.75 -26.50
CA TYR A 455 -17.83 12.06 -25.91
C TYR A 455 -17.32 13.45 -26.35
N MET A 456 -18.12 14.18 -27.11
CA MET A 456 -17.79 15.54 -27.52
C MET A 456 -17.96 16.50 -26.37
N ILE A 457 -16.95 17.36 -26.21
CA ILE A 457 -17.01 18.45 -25.24
C ILE A 457 -17.82 19.63 -25.79
N GLN A 458 -18.36 20.41 -24.89
CA GLN A 458 -19.11 21.64 -25.19
C GLN A 458 -18.49 22.83 -24.45
N GLU A 459 -18.80 24.03 -24.91
CA GLU A 459 -18.42 25.28 -24.21
C GLU A 459 -18.88 25.22 -22.75
N GLY A 460 -17.99 25.58 -21.81
CA GLY A 460 -18.26 25.51 -20.38
C GLY A 460 -18.14 24.16 -19.73
N ASP A 461 -17.84 23.07 -20.45
CA ASP A 461 -17.56 21.78 -19.82
C ASP A 461 -16.30 21.86 -18.94
N LEU A 462 -16.38 21.39 -17.70
CA LEU A 462 -15.21 21.20 -16.86
C LEU A 462 -14.57 19.84 -17.15
N ILE A 463 -13.32 19.85 -17.54
CA ILE A 463 -12.53 18.67 -17.85
C ILE A 463 -11.62 18.36 -16.66
N ILE A 464 -11.58 17.12 -16.23
CA ILE A 464 -10.71 16.66 -15.15
C ILE A 464 -9.93 15.42 -15.61
N SER A 465 -8.66 15.30 -15.20
CA SER A 465 -7.87 14.11 -15.47
C SER A 465 -8.47 12.89 -14.74
N ALA A 466 -8.75 11.83 -15.50
CA ALA A 466 -9.26 10.57 -14.95
C ALA A 466 -8.16 9.67 -14.36
N ARG A 467 -6.90 9.93 -14.73
CA ARG A 467 -5.70 9.20 -14.28
C ARG A 467 -4.49 10.13 -14.33
N GLY A 468 -3.51 9.88 -13.47
CA GLY A 468 -2.25 10.63 -13.48
C GLY A 468 -1.57 10.62 -12.12
N THR A 469 -0.53 11.41 -11.98
CA THR A 469 0.18 11.65 -10.71
C THR A 469 -0.36 12.89 -9.98
N LYS A 470 -1.05 13.78 -10.72
CA LYS A 470 -1.69 15.00 -10.19
C LYS A 470 -3.02 15.19 -10.92
N VAL A 471 -4.04 15.61 -10.19
CA VAL A 471 -5.33 16.00 -10.79
C VAL A 471 -5.14 17.32 -11.54
N SER A 472 -5.44 17.30 -12.83
CA SER A 472 -5.46 18.47 -13.70
C SER A 472 -6.90 18.80 -14.06
N THR A 473 -7.25 20.08 -14.03
CA THR A 473 -8.59 20.60 -14.37
C THR A 473 -8.49 21.72 -15.40
N ALA A 474 -9.43 21.78 -16.33
CA ALA A 474 -9.59 22.90 -17.27
C ALA A 474 -11.05 23.09 -17.62
N VAL A 475 -11.46 24.33 -17.89
CA VAL A 475 -12.80 24.61 -18.44
C VAL A 475 -12.67 24.81 -19.95
N ALA A 476 -13.55 24.15 -20.69
CA ALA A 476 -13.61 24.29 -22.14
C ALA A 476 -14.08 25.70 -22.53
N LYS A 477 -13.22 26.48 -23.15
CA LYS A 477 -13.44 27.86 -23.55
C LYS A 477 -13.03 28.05 -25.00
N ASN A 478 -13.75 28.87 -25.76
CA ASN A 478 -13.44 29.20 -27.14
C ASN A 478 -13.41 27.97 -28.10
N ILE A 479 -14.24 26.97 -27.84
CA ILE A 479 -14.31 25.76 -28.68
C ILE A 479 -14.76 26.11 -30.11
N LYS A 480 -15.56 27.17 -30.29
CA LYS A 480 -16.15 27.55 -31.57
C LYS A 480 -16.94 26.35 -32.17
N ASP A 481 -16.89 26.20 -33.49
CA ASP A 481 -17.57 25.10 -34.20
C ASP A 481 -16.71 23.81 -34.28
N ARG A 482 -15.67 23.68 -33.45
CA ARG A 482 -14.75 22.53 -33.45
C ARG A 482 -15.41 21.32 -32.78
N LYS A 483 -15.43 20.19 -33.47
CA LYS A 483 -15.84 18.90 -32.89
C LYS A 483 -14.65 18.32 -32.13
N ILE A 484 -14.64 18.41 -30.80
CA ILE A 484 -13.54 17.95 -29.96
C ILE A 484 -14.01 16.76 -29.13
N ILE A 485 -13.32 15.63 -29.24
CA ILE A 485 -13.61 14.38 -28.54
C ILE A 485 -12.66 14.23 -27.35
N ALA A 486 -13.19 14.11 -26.13
CA ALA A 486 -12.39 13.80 -24.96
C ALA A 486 -11.94 12.33 -24.98
N THR A 487 -10.66 12.08 -24.71
CA THR A 487 -10.10 10.72 -24.63
C THR A 487 -10.26 10.09 -23.26
N GLY A 488 -10.11 8.77 -23.15
CA GLY A 488 -10.44 7.96 -21.97
C GLY A 488 -9.64 8.25 -20.69
N ASN A 489 -8.60 9.09 -20.76
CA ASN A 489 -7.87 9.58 -19.59
C ASN A 489 -8.47 10.86 -19.00
N LEU A 490 -9.59 11.33 -19.54
CA LEU A 490 -10.31 12.51 -19.11
C LEU A 490 -11.74 12.15 -18.66
N ILE A 491 -12.27 12.94 -17.73
CA ILE A 491 -13.68 12.97 -17.36
C ILE A 491 -14.20 14.36 -17.67
N VAL A 492 -15.37 14.42 -18.26
CA VAL A 492 -16.09 15.65 -18.60
C VAL A 492 -17.25 15.80 -17.63
N ILE A 493 -17.35 17.00 -17.02
CA ILE A 493 -18.41 17.40 -16.12
C ILE A 493 -19.13 18.56 -16.79
N ARG A 494 -20.38 18.34 -17.17
CA ARG A 494 -21.25 19.38 -17.75
C ARG A 494 -22.18 19.89 -16.68
N CYS A 495 -21.95 21.11 -16.25
CA CYS A 495 -22.78 21.79 -15.26
C CYS A 495 -24.16 22.11 -15.82
N ASN A 496 -25.15 22.25 -14.96
CA ASN A 496 -26.45 22.83 -15.28
C ASN A 496 -26.48 24.32 -14.81
N ASP A 497 -27.59 25.00 -15.00
CA ASP A 497 -27.75 26.44 -14.69
C ASP A 497 -27.55 26.79 -13.20
N SER A 498 -27.47 25.83 -12.30
CA SER A 498 -27.27 26.02 -10.86
C SER A 498 -25.81 26.01 -10.43
N LEU A 499 -24.87 25.69 -11.32
CA LEU A 499 -23.45 25.52 -11.02
C LEU A 499 -22.55 26.14 -12.09
N GLU A 500 -21.77 27.15 -11.71
CA GLU A 500 -20.78 27.78 -12.57
C GLU A 500 -19.53 26.93 -12.75
N PRO A 501 -19.08 26.61 -13.99
CA PRO A 501 -17.93 25.72 -14.23
C PRO A 501 -16.63 26.22 -13.59
N TYR A 502 -16.33 27.51 -13.68
CA TYR A 502 -15.12 28.06 -13.06
C TYR A 502 -15.19 28.11 -11.52
N TYR A 503 -16.41 28.21 -10.94
CA TYR A 503 -16.60 28.02 -9.51
C TYR A 503 -16.27 26.59 -9.09
N LEU A 504 -16.79 25.60 -9.82
CA LEU A 504 -16.48 24.19 -9.56
C LEU A 504 -14.99 23.89 -9.73
N LYS A 505 -14.34 24.49 -10.75
CA LYS A 505 -12.90 24.41 -10.92
C LYS A 505 -12.15 25.00 -9.72
N ALA A 506 -12.50 26.20 -9.27
CA ALA A 506 -11.90 26.82 -8.08
C ALA A 506 -12.08 25.95 -6.83
N PHE A 507 -13.27 25.36 -6.67
CA PHE A 507 -13.55 24.42 -5.59
C PHE A 507 -12.61 23.20 -5.67
N PHE A 508 -12.45 22.55 -6.82
CA PHE A 508 -11.54 21.41 -6.98
C PHE A 508 -10.06 21.76 -6.81
N GLU A 509 -9.65 23.00 -7.02
CA GLU A 509 -8.27 23.46 -6.79
C GLU A 509 -8.05 23.95 -5.36
N SER A 510 -9.11 24.17 -4.58
CA SER A 510 -9.00 24.48 -3.14
C SER A 510 -8.46 23.30 -2.33
N SER A 511 -7.95 23.57 -1.12
CA SER A 511 -7.51 22.51 -0.20
C SER A 511 -8.61 21.48 0.10
N ASN A 512 -9.85 21.94 0.29
CA ASN A 512 -11.00 21.09 0.54
C ASN A 512 -11.35 20.23 -0.69
N GLY A 513 -11.44 20.83 -1.85
CA GLY A 513 -11.73 20.12 -3.10
C GLY A 513 -10.66 19.11 -3.48
N GLN A 514 -9.38 19.46 -3.33
CA GLN A 514 -8.26 18.53 -3.54
C GLN A 514 -8.31 17.34 -2.58
N SER A 515 -8.67 17.60 -1.34
CA SER A 515 -8.82 16.55 -0.33
C SER A 515 -9.97 15.60 -0.68
N LEU A 516 -11.13 16.12 -1.05
CA LEU A 516 -12.27 15.31 -1.48
C LEU A 516 -11.98 14.52 -2.76
N LEU A 517 -11.29 15.11 -3.74
CA LEU A 517 -10.85 14.39 -4.93
C LEU A 517 -9.87 13.27 -4.59
N LYS A 518 -8.94 13.49 -3.66
CA LYS A 518 -8.04 12.44 -3.16
C LYS A 518 -8.80 11.30 -2.50
N ALA A 519 -9.86 11.58 -1.75
CA ALA A 519 -10.70 10.55 -1.13
C ALA A 519 -11.44 9.69 -2.18
N THR A 520 -11.74 10.24 -3.36
CA THR A 520 -12.36 9.49 -4.48
C THR A 520 -11.35 8.76 -5.37
N GLN A 521 -10.05 8.95 -5.15
CA GLN A 521 -9.00 8.35 -5.97
C GLN A 521 -8.80 6.87 -5.63
N THR A 522 -8.56 6.08 -6.66
CA THR A 522 -8.19 4.67 -6.58
C THR A 522 -6.80 4.49 -7.19
N GLY A 523 -5.88 3.88 -6.44
CA GLY A 523 -4.50 3.64 -6.87
C GLY A 523 -3.48 4.50 -6.13
N SER A 524 -2.29 3.93 -5.86
CA SER A 524 -1.25 4.53 -5.03
C SER A 524 -0.20 5.32 -5.81
N LEU A 525 0.13 4.92 -7.04
CA LEU A 525 1.13 5.59 -7.90
C LEU A 525 0.48 6.41 -9.01
N ILE A 526 -0.59 5.89 -9.57
CA ILE A 526 -1.39 6.54 -10.60
C ILE A 526 -2.82 6.54 -10.09
N PHE A 527 -3.32 7.69 -9.68
CA PHE A 527 -4.71 7.79 -9.27
C PHE A 527 -5.66 7.49 -10.45
N ALA A 528 -6.81 6.94 -10.14
CA ALA A 528 -7.91 6.83 -11.08
C ALA A 528 -9.19 7.36 -10.41
N ILE A 529 -9.84 8.29 -11.07
CA ILE A 529 -11.14 8.84 -10.64
C ILE A 529 -12.24 8.13 -11.42
N ASN A 530 -13.32 7.76 -10.73
CA ASN A 530 -14.49 7.13 -11.33
C ASN A 530 -15.63 8.15 -11.47
N PRO A 531 -16.27 8.30 -12.65
CA PRO A 531 -17.42 9.18 -12.83
C PRO A 531 -18.57 8.96 -11.85
N LYS A 532 -18.78 7.72 -11.39
CA LYS A 532 -19.82 7.41 -10.39
C LYS A 532 -19.50 8.05 -9.04
N GLN A 533 -18.23 7.99 -8.61
CA GLN A 533 -17.80 8.59 -7.35
C GLN A 533 -17.87 10.12 -7.42
N LEU A 534 -17.50 10.72 -8.56
CA LEU A 534 -17.65 12.17 -8.75
C LEU A 534 -19.11 12.63 -8.65
N ARG A 535 -20.07 11.84 -9.12
CA ARG A 535 -21.50 12.19 -8.99
C ARG A 535 -21.96 12.28 -7.54
N GLU A 536 -21.40 11.42 -6.68
CA GLU A 536 -21.71 11.39 -5.24
C GLU A 536 -20.89 12.38 -4.41
N LEU A 537 -19.90 13.03 -5.03
CA LEU A 537 -19.08 14.02 -4.34
C LEU A 537 -19.92 15.27 -4.01
N SER A 538 -19.80 15.70 -2.76
CA SER A 538 -20.46 16.93 -2.28
C SER A 538 -19.64 18.17 -2.62
N TYR A 539 -20.33 19.27 -2.86
CA TYR A 539 -19.74 20.62 -3.02
C TYR A 539 -20.56 21.65 -2.26
N ASP A 540 -20.00 22.84 -2.03
CA ASP A 540 -20.72 23.94 -1.37
C ASP A 540 -21.58 24.68 -2.41
N ALA A 541 -22.87 24.45 -2.41
CA ALA A 541 -23.84 25.06 -3.30
C ALA A 541 -24.23 26.45 -2.81
N ILE A 542 -23.28 27.39 -2.77
CA ILE A 542 -23.52 28.79 -2.45
C ILE A 542 -24.40 29.45 -3.52
N ASP A 543 -24.95 30.61 -3.18
CA ASP A 543 -25.78 31.40 -4.08
C ASP A 543 -25.10 31.63 -5.44
N ILE A 544 -25.89 31.52 -6.54
CA ILE A 544 -25.36 31.57 -7.92
C ILE A 544 -24.64 32.89 -8.24
N GLU A 545 -25.06 34.01 -7.67
CA GLU A 545 -24.39 35.29 -7.89
C GLU A 545 -23.01 35.30 -7.23
N LYS A 546 -22.85 34.64 -6.06
CA LYS A 546 -21.55 34.47 -5.43
C LYS A 546 -20.67 33.49 -6.20
N GLN A 547 -21.26 32.43 -6.77
CA GLN A 547 -20.55 31.53 -7.66
C GLN A 547 -19.98 32.29 -8.87
N ARG A 548 -20.76 33.14 -9.49
CA ARG A 548 -20.33 33.97 -10.63
C ARG A 548 -19.16 34.88 -10.29
N LEU A 549 -19.19 35.55 -9.14
CA LEU A 549 -18.07 36.39 -8.69
C LEU A 549 -16.76 35.59 -8.51
N ILE A 550 -16.86 34.35 -7.96
CA ILE A 550 -15.72 33.48 -7.82
C ILE A 550 -15.27 32.96 -9.19
N ALA A 551 -16.21 32.62 -10.06
CA ALA A 551 -15.95 32.14 -11.41
C ALA A 551 -15.20 33.18 -12.24
N GLU A 552 -15.68 34.44 -12.29
CA GLU A 552 -15.05 35.55 -12.99
C GLU A 552 -13.62 35.81 -12.51
N LYS A 553 -13.40 35.79 -11.18
CA LYS A 553 -12.07 35.97 -10.62
C LYS A 553 -11.14 34.77 -10.96
N THR A 554 -11.67 33.56 -10.93
CA THR A 554 -10.91 32.35 -11.26
C THR A 554 -10.51 32.35 -12.73
N GLU A 555 -11.43 32.66 -13.62
CA GLU A 555 -11.21 32.80 -15.06
C GLU A 555 -10.12 33.83 -15.35
N TRP A 556 -10.24 35.02 -14.77
CA TRP A 556 -9.24 36.08 -14.93
C TRP A 556 -7.85 35.65 -14.46
N LEU A 557 -7.73 35.00 -13.31
CA LEU A 557 -6.45 34.49 -12.81
C LEU A 557 -5.84 33.42 -13.73
N ILE A 558 -6.66 32.59 -14.37
CA ILE A 558 -6.20 31.57 -15.32
C ILE A 558 -5.70 32.23 -16.61
N ASP A 559 -6.41 33.26 -17.12
CA ASP A 559 -6.02 34.03 -18.30
C ASP A 559 -4.68 34.76 -18.05
N GLU A 560 -4.49 35.39 -16.89
CA GLU A 560 -3.20 35.99 -16.45
C GLU A 560 -2.07 34.95 -16.38
N LEU A 561 -2.37 33.76 -15.82
CA LEU A 561 -1.40 32.67 -15.74
C LEU A 561 -0.98 32.19 -17.14
N HIS A 562 -1.92 32.13 -18.07
CA HIS A 562 -1.66 31.77 -19.46
C HIS A 562 -0.73 32.79 -20.15
N GLU A 563 -1.01 34.10 -20.03
CA GLU A 563 -0.16 35.15 -20.57
C GLU A 563 1.25 35.14 -19.97
N CYS A 564 1.37 34.87 -18.65
CA CYS A 564 2.66 34.71 -17.99
C CYS A 564 3.46 33.53 -18.54
N ASN A 565 2.82 32.37 -18.76
CA ASN A 565 3.45 31.20 -19.32
C ASN A 565 3.92 31.43 -20.76
N ASP A 566 3.12 32.06 -21.60
CA ASP A 566 3.49 32.44 -22.95
C ASP A 566 4.72 33.39 -22.98
N ARG A 567 4.78 34.29 -22.01
CA ARG A 567 5.94 35.16 -21.86
C ARG A 567 7.20 34.38 -21.47
N ILE A 568 7.06 33.42 -20.54
CA ILE A 568 8.16 32.52 -20.14
C ILE A 568 8.68 31.72 -21.33
N GLU A 569 7.79 31.15 -22.13
CA GLU A 569 8.18 30.36 -23.32
C GLU A 569 8.88 31.22 -24.38
N ARG A 570 8.40 32.43 -24.63
CA ARG A 570 9.08 33.39 -25.52
C ARG A 570 10.49 33.75 -25.01
N LEU A 571 10.65 33.95 -23.70
CA LEU A 571 11.95 34.22 -23.11
C LEU A 571 12.91 33.02 -23.23
N ARG A 572 12.41 31.80 -23.01
CA ARG A 572 13.19 30.56 -23.21
C ARG A 572 13.68 30.43 -24.66
N GLN A 573 12.77 30.65 -25.63
CA GLN A 573 13.14 30.63 -27.06
C GLN A 573 14.17 31.70 -27.39
N ASN A 574 14.05 32.89 -26.83
CA ASN A 574 15.04 33.96 -27.03
C ASN A 574 16.41 33.59 -26.46
N ILE A 575 16.47 32.96 -25.28
CA ILE A 575 17.72 32.48 -24.69
C ILE A 575 18.41 31.45 -25.61
N THR A 576 17.63 30.52 -26.18
CA THR A 576 18.17 29.53 -27.15
C THR A 576 18.72 30.22 -28.38
N ARG A 577 18.02 31.20 -28.94
CA ARG A 577 18.46 31.96 -30.12
C ARG A 577 19.74 32.78 -29.89
N VAL A 578 19.98 33.28 -28.67
CA VAL A 578 21.24 34.01 -28.36
C VAL A 578 22.47 33.14 -28.61
N TYR A 579 22.44 31.86 -28.24
CA TYR A 579 23.54 30.96 -28.48
C TYR A 579 23.73 30.63 -29.99
N ASP A 580 22.64 30.44 -30.71
CA ASP A 580 22.69 30.13 -32.14
C ASP A 580 23.16 31.33 -32.96
N SER A 581 22.76 32.56 -32.62
CA SER A 581 23.20 33.78 -33.28
C SER A 581 24.70 34.11 -33.07
N THR A 582 25.32 33.58 -32.02
CA THR A 582 26.77 33.74 -31.77
C THR A 582 27.63 32.76 -32.59
N LYS A 583 27.04 31.77 -33.26
CA LYS A 583 27.75 30.85 -34.17
C LYS A 583 27.85 31.38 -35.62
N GLU A 584 27.08 32.41 -35.95
CA GLU A 584 27.12 33.03 -37.30
C GLU A 584 28.06 34.25 -37.38
N VAL A 585 28.79 34.58 -36.32
CA VAL A 585 29.87 35.55 -36.22
C VAL A 585 31.18 34.78 -35.99
#